data_2a9645d6898d0d133d32a22e3cc9e3da
#
_entry.id   2a9645d6898d0d133d32a22e3cc9e3da
#
_cell.length_a   1.000
_cell.length_b   1.000
_cell.length_c   1.000
_cell.angle_alpha   90.00
_cell.angle_beta   90.00
_cell.angle_gamma   90.00
#
_symmetry.space_group_name_H-M   'P 1'
#
loop_
_entity.id
_entity.type
_entity.pdbx_description
1 polymer ?
#
loop_
_entity_poly.entity_id
_entity_poly.type
_entity_poly.pdbx_seq_one_letter_code
_entity_poly.pdbx_strand_id
1 'polypeptide(L)'
;EEYESTETTERADEGKYVLLDTEGITPEGLELMKSNTSDLQTLYLTQTLRSGQTVSFEGNIFLIGDAHPGSEINATGDITVWGILGGIVHAGTKGNTEARVRALKLNPIQLRIAHLYSRRNDTVNVPYVQKSNEFTPEEARIEREQIVIYKTLRRED
;
A
#
# COMPACT_ATOMS: atom_id res chain seq x y z
N GLU A 1 -1.93 23.95 -12.65
CA GLU A 1 -2.01 22.62 -12.27
C GLU A 1 -0.88 21.83 -12.67
N GLU A 2 -0.53 21.92 -13.96
CA GLU A 2 0.59 21.22 -14.39
C GLU A 2 1.80 21.59 -13.66
N TYR A 3 1.91 22.86 -13.35
CA TYR A 3 3.05 23.35 -12.69
C TYR A 3 3.23 22.69 -11.35
N GLU A 4 2.16 22.49 -10.64
CA GLU A 4 2.27 21.87 -9.37
C GLU A 4 2.65 20.45 -9.46
N SER A 5 2.10 19.76 -10.42
CA SER A 5 2.45 18.38 -10.55
C SER A 5 3.89 18.22 -10.88
N THR A 6 4.41 19.09 -11.71
CA THR A 6 5.79 18.99 -12.11
C THR A 6 6.71 19.18 -10.93
N GLU A 7 6.43 20.17 -10.12
CA GLU A 7 7.28 20.39 -8.99
C GLU A 7 7.23 19.24 -8.03
N THR A 8 6.04 18.72 -7.80
CA THR A 8 5.91 17.60 -6.90
C THR A 8 6.65 16.41 -7.44
N THR A 9 6.60 16.21 -8.74
CA THR A 9 7.29 15.10 -9.34
C THR A 9 8.80 15.24 -9.17
N GLU A 10 9.30 16.42 -9.35
CA GLU A 10 10.71 16.60 -9.17
C GLU A 10 11.16 16.28 -7.78
N ARG A 11 10.40 16.69 -6.81
CA ARG A 11 10.79 16.39 -5.45
C ARG A 11 10.69 14.92 -5.16
N ALA A 12 9.71 14.27 -5.75
CA ALA A 12 9.58 12.84 -5.56
C ALA A 12 10.73 12.10 -6.22
N ASP A 13 11.24 12.65 -7.31
CA ASP A 13 12.33 11.99 -7.99
C ASP A 13 13.56 11.88 -7.13
N GLU A 14 13.68 12.67 -6.11
CA GLU A 14 14.77 12.55 -5.20
C GLU A 14 14.53 11.44 -4.20
N GLY A 15 13.42 10.75 -4.29
CA GLY A 15 13.15 9.65 -3.41
C GLY A 15 12.86 10.07 -2.00
N LYS A 16 12.41 11.30 -1.83
CA LYS A 16 12.17 11.82 -0.51
C LYS A 16 10.76 12.34 -0.41
N TYR A 17 10.27 12.40 0.80
CA TYR A 17 9.01 13.07 1.02
C TYR A 17 9.28 14.56 1.19
N VAL A 18 8.25 15.36 1.02
CA VAL A 18 8.36 16.79 1.16
C VAL A 18 7.53 17.23 2.34
N LEU A 19 8.16 17.95 3.27
CA LEU A 19 7.45 18.53 4.39
C LEU A 19 7.01 19.92 4.01
N LEU A 20 5.72 20.17 4.08
CA LEU A 20 5.19 21.48 3.72
C LEU A 20 5.39 22.50 4.84
N ASP A 21 5.50 22.01 6.07
CA ASP A 21 5.65 22.90 7.21
C ASP A 21 6.63 22.27 8.16
N THR A 22 7.82 22.84 8.24
CA THR A 22 8.85 22.31 9.13
C THR A 22 9.08 23.22 10.32
N GLU A 23 8.17 24.17 10.54
CA GLU A 23 8.33 25.08 11.65
C GLU A 23 8.23 24.28 12.94
N GLY A 24 9.16 24.48 13.86
CA GLY A 24 9.14 23.74 15.10
C GLY A 24 9.91 22.44 15.06
N ILE A 25 10.42 22.05 13.89
CA ILE A 25 11.19 20.83 13.76
C ILE A 25 12.67 21.19 13.74
N THR A 26 13.43 20.60 14.66
CA THR A 26 14.86 20.89 14.70
C THR A 26 15.56 20.18 13.56
N PRO A 27 16.74 20.63 13.15
CA PRO A 27 17.49 19.93 12.10
C PRO A 27 17.74 18.48 12.46
N GLU A 28 18.02 18.19 13.73
CA GLU A 28 18.25 16.82 14.13
C GLU A 28 16.98 16.01 14.01
N GLY A 29 15.85 16.61 14.37
CA GLY A 29 14.58 15.91 14.26
C GLY A 29 14.22 15.62 12.84
N LEU A 30 14.53 16.56 11.93
CA LEU A 30 14.22 16.34 10.54
C LEU A 30 15.07 15.20 9.98
N GLU A 31 16.35 15.14 10.36
CA GLU A 31 17.19 14.05 9.90
C GLU A 31 16.71 12.71 10.42
N LEU A 32 16.26 12.68 11.66
CA LEU A 32 15.74 11.46 12.23
C LEU A 32 14.49 11.01 11.48
N MET A 33 13.62 11.96 11.12
CA MET A 33 12.44 11.61 10.36
C MET A 33 12.83 11.06 9.00
N LYS A 34 13.81 11.67 8.34
CA LYS A 34 14.23 11.19 7.03
C LYS A 34 14.81 9.79 7.11
N SER A 35 15.51 9.49 8.18
CA SER A 35 16.14 8.19 8.28
C SER A 35 15.12 7.08 8.47
N ASN A 36 13.88 7.43 8.81
CA ASN A 36 12.84 6.43 8.99
C ASN A 36 11.94 6.31 7.78
N THR A 37 12.23 7.02 6.69
CA THR A 37 11.38 6.92 5.50
C THR A 37 11.99 5.97 4.50
N SER A 38 11.15 5.44 3.64
CA SER A 38 11.59 4.58 2.57
C SER A 38 12.27 5.40 1.50
N ASP A 39 13.28 4.83 0.87
CA ASP A 39 13.91 5.46 -0.27
C ASP A 39 13.10 5.30 -1.53
N LEU A 40 12.02 4.52 -1.50
CA LEU A 40 11.21 4.26 -2.68
C LEU A 40 10.27 5.42 -2.93
N GLN A 41 10.09 5.72 -4.21
CA GLN A 41 9.10 6.70 -4.62
C GLN A 41 7.72 6.11 -4.44
N THR A 42 6.70 6.98 -4.42
CA THR A 42 5.32 6.54 -4.30
C THR A 42 4.51 7.08 -5.46
N LEU A 43 3.85 6.17 -6.15
CA LEU A 43 2.91 6.53 -7.20
C LEU A 43 1.55 6.76 -6.54
N TYR A 44 1.04 7.97 -6.72
CA TYR A 44 -0.19 8.39 -6.07
C TYR A 44 -1.29 8.46 -7.13
N LEU A 45 -2.30 7.63 -7.01
CA LEU A 45 -3.37 7.57 -8.01
C LEU A 45 -4.71 7.87 -7.36
N THR A 46 -5.53 8.65 -8.06
CA THR A 46 -6.87 8.96 -7.58
C THR A 46 -7.84 8.51 -8.66
N GLN A 47 -8.20 7.25 -8.61
CA GLN A 47 -9.13 6.70 -9.58
C GLN A 47 -9.54 5.32 -9.13
N THR A 48 -10.57 4.79 -9.76
CA THR A 48 -10.99 3.42 -9.54
C THR A 48 -10.35 2.55 -10.60
N LEU A 49 -9.76 1.46 -10.18
CA LEU A 49 -9.23 0.47 -11.11
C LEU A 49 -10.31 -0.53 -11.43
N ARG A 50 -10.57 -0.70 -12.71
CA ARG A 50 -11.65 -1.57 -13.14
C ARG A 50 -11.09 -2.86 -13.70
N SER A 51 -11.98 -3.82 -13.91
CA SER A 51 -11.58 -5.11 -14.44
C SER A 51 -10.76 -4.91 -15.72
N GLY A 52 -9.67 -5.63 -15.83
CA GLY A 52 -8.79 -5.54 -16.99
C GLY A 52 -7.70 -4.51 -16.89
N GLN A 53 -7.72 -3.68 -15.86
CA GLN A 53 -6.70 -2.65 -15.70
C GLN A 53 -5.59 -3.14 -14.78
N THR A 54 -4.36 -2.78 -15.11
CA THR A 54 -3.19 -3.18 -14.34
C THR A 54 -2.33 -1.96 -14.11
N VAL A 55 -1.85 -1.82 -12.86
CA VAL A 55 -0.90 -0.79 -12.50
C VAL A 55 0.34 -1.47 -11.97
N SER A 56 1.50 -1.10 -12.50
CA SER A 56 2.78 -1.62 -12.03
C SER A 56 3.72 -0.46 -11.83
N PHE A 57 4.47 -0.48 -10.74
CA PHE A 57 5.33 0.64 -10.42
C PHE A 57 6.52 0.17 -9.59
N GLU A 58 7.70 0.71 -9.89
CA GLU A 58 8.87 0.44 -9.06
C GLU A 58 8.87 1.44 -7.93
N GLY A 59 8.32 1.04 -6.81
CA GLY A 59 8.17 1.87 -5.64
C GLY A 59 6.91 1.49 -4.94
N ASN A 60 6.36 2.44 -4.19
CA ASN A 60 5.11 2.23 -3.48
C ASN A 60 3.94 2.74 -4.33
N ILE A 61 2.77 2.17 -4.13
CA ILE A 61 1.56 2.63 -4.81
C ILE A 61 0.53 3.00 -3.75
N PHE A 62 -0.03 4.20 -3.88
CA PHE A 62 -1.11 4.66 -3.02
C PHE A 62 -2.29 4.97 -3.92
N LEU A 63 -3.33 4.18 -3.81
CA LEU A 63 -4.52 4.32 -4.64
C LEU A 63 -5.65 4.89 -3.79
N ILE A 64 -6.17 6.05 -4.18
CA ILE A 64 -7.36 6.60 -3.56
C ILE A 64 -8.51 6.24 -4.47
N GLY A 65 -9.25 5.23 -4.07
CA GLY A 65 -10.32 4.66 -4.88
C GLY A 65 -10.35 3.17 -4.64
N ASP A 66 -11.16 2.49 -5.44
CA ASP A 66 -11.32 1.06 -5.30
C ASP A 66 -10.54 0.32 -6.37
N ALA A 67 -10.17 -0.90 -6.07
CA ALA A 67 -9.60 -1.81 -7.06
C ALA A 67 -10.59 -2.95 -7.23
N HIS A 68 -11.29 -2.96 -8.35
CA HIS A 68 -12.36 -3.92 -8.59
C HIS A 68 -11.79 -5.31 -8.90
N PRO A 69 -12.56 -6.36 -8.70
CA PRO A 69 -12.13 -7.68 -9.13
C PRO A 69 -11.78 -7.65 -10.61
N GLY A 70 -10.69 -8.30 -10.96
CA GLY A 70 -10.21 -8.26 -12.34
C GLY A 70 -9.15 -7.20 -12.57
N SER A 71 -8.92 -6.32 -11.60
CA SER A 71 -7.82 -5.38 -11.69
C SER A 71 -6.58 -5.97 -11.00
N GLU A 72 -5.43 -5.37 -11.28
CA GLU A 72 -4.18 -5.88 -10.75
C GLU A 72 -3.26 -4.74 -10.38
N ILE A 73 -2.60 -4.85 -9.23
CA ILE A 73 -1.68 -3.83 -8.74
C ILE A 73 -0.37 -4.52 -8.36
N ASN A 74 0.73 -4.06 -8.94
CA ASN A 74 2.05 -4.61 -8.66
C ASN A 74 3.00 -3.50 -8.25
N ALA A 75 3.68 -3.67 -7.13
CA ALA A 75 4.62 -2.67 -6.64
C ALA A 75 5.85 -3.36 -6.06
N THR A 76 7.00 -2.74 -6.23
CA THR A 76 8.20 -3.28 -5.57
C THR A 76 8.20 -2.94 -4.10
N GLY A 77 7.44 -1.95 -3.68
CA GLY A 77 7.29 -1.59 -2.28
C GLY A 77 5.91 -1.91 -1.76
N ASP A 78 5.36 -1.01 -0.96
CA ASP A 78 4.06 -1.20 -0.33
C ASP A 78 2.93 -0.82 -1.26
N ILE A 79 1.76 -1.39 -1.01
CA ILE A 79 0.54 -1.02 -1.72
C ILE A 79 -0.49 -0.62 -0.68
N THR A 80 -1.03 0.59 -0.82
CA THR A 80 -2.08 1.07 0.07
C THR A 80 -3.27 1.50 -0.79
N VAL A 81 -4.44 0.97 -0.48
CA VAL A 81 -5.66 1.27 -1.21
C VAL A 81 -6.61 1.95 -0.24
N TRP A 82 -6.88 3.22 -0.50
CA TRP A 82 -7.81 3.98 0.31
C TRP A 82 -9.19 3.76 -0.29
N GLY A 83 -9.69 2.55 -0.05
CA GLY A 83 -10.94 2.08 -0.62
C GLY A 83 -11.00 0.57 -0.49
N ILE A 84 -11.76 -0.06 -1.38
CA ILE A 84 -11.95 -1.50 -1.38
C ILE A 84 -10.92 -2.14 -2.30
N LEU A 85 -10.16 -3.08 -1.76
CA LEU A 85 -9.19 -3.81 -2.57
C LEU A 85 -9.79 -5.17 -2.89
N GLY A 86 -10.28 -5.32 -4.11
CA GLY A 86 -10.98 -6.55 -4.52
C GLY A 86 -10.31 -7.31 -5.63
N GLY A 87 -9.20 -6.81 -6.16
CA GLY A 87 -8.54 -7.47 -7.28
C GLY A 87 -7.35 -8.30 -6.84
N ILE A 88 -6.33 -8.34 -7.69
CA ILE A 88 -5.10 -9.05 -7.41
C ILE A 88 -4.04 -8.03 -7.05
N VAL A 89 -3.27 -8.29 -6.00
CA VAL A 89 -2.28 -7.36 -5.54
C VAL A 89 -0.98 -8.11 -5.23
N HIS A 90 0.14 -7.51 -5.64
CA HIS A 90 1.45 -8.09 -5.40
C HIS A 90 2.40 -6.99 -4.96
N ALA A 91 2.73 -6.97 -3.68
CA ALA A 91 3.68 -6.02 -3.11
C ALA A 91 5.03 -6.71 -2.99
N GLY A 92 6.09 -5.91 -2.93
CA GLY A 92 7.42 -6.46 -2.78
C GLY A 92 7.83 -7.35 -3.94
N THR A 93 7.52 -6.97 -5.18
CA THR A 93 7.69 -7.85 -6.32
C THR A 93 9.13 -8.26 -6.57
N LYS A 94 10.09 -7.50 -6.05
CA LYS A 94 11.50 -7.86 -6.20
C LYS A 94 12.07 -8.56 -4.97
N GLY A 95 11.18 -9.15 -4.18
CA GLY A 95 11.63 -9.94 -3.05
C GLY A 95 11.65 -9.23 -1.72
N ASN A 96 11.04 -8.05 -1.65
CA ASN A 96 11.01 -7.29 -0.40
C ASN A 96 9.98 -7.90 0.54
N THR A 97 10.43 -8.66 1.52
CA THR A 97 9.54 -9.32 2.46
C THR A 97 9.02 -8.37 3.53
N GLU A 98 9.52 -7.13 3.55
CA GLU A 98 9.03 -6.13 4.49
C GLU A 98 7.86 -5.34 3.90
N ALA A 99 7.51 -5.59 2.65
CA ALA A 99 6.44 -4.85 2.01
C ALA A 99 5.11 -5.17 2.67
N ARG A 100 4.20 -4.21 2.62
CA ARG A 100 2.89 -4.33 3.25
C ARG A 100 1.80 -3.95 2.29
N VAL A 101 0.63 -4.52 2.51
CA VAL A 101 -0.57 -4.22 1.73
C VAL A 101 -1.62 -3.75 2.71
N ARG A 102 -2.16 -2.57 2.48
CA ARG A 102 -3.17 -1.96 3.36
C ARG A 102 -4.38 -1.56 2.55
N ALA A 103 -5.53 -1.65 3.14
CA ALA A 103 -6.76 -1.21 2.49
C ALA A 103 -7.81 -0.88 3.54
N LEU A 104 -8.74 -0.01 3.16
CA LEU A 104 -9.88 0.26 4.05
C LEU A 104 -10.78 -0.96 4.12
N LYS A 105 -10.82 -1.73 3.03
CA LYS A 105 -11.53 -3.01 3.05
C LYS A 105 -10.68 -3.98 2.24
N LEU A 106 -10.06 -4.93 2.93
CA LEU A 106 -9.12 -5.84 2.31
C LEU A 106 -9.84 -7.13 1.94
N ASN A 107 -10.14 -7.26 0.66
CA ASN A 107 -10.87 -8.42 0.17
C ASN A 107 -10.36 -8.86 -1.19
N PRO A 108 -9.05 -9.08 -1.33
CA PRO A 108 -8.47 -9.38 -2.63
C PRO A 108 -8.78 -10.81 -3.08
N ILE A 109 -8.78 -11.01 -4.38
CA ILE A 109 -8.88 -12.34 -4.93
C ILE A 109 -7.58 -13.08 -4.66
N GLN A 110 -6.47 -12.38 -4.82
CA GLN A 110 -5.16 -12.94 -4.54
C GLN A 110 -4.27 -11.84 -3.99
N LEU A 111 -3.57 -12.15 -2.92
CA LEU A 111 -2.66 -11.22 -2.28
C LEU A 111 -1.30 -11.84 -2.23
N ARG A 112 -0.29 -11.15 -2.75
CA ARG A 112 1.08 -11.63 -2.75
C ARG A 112 1.98 -10.59 -2.10
N ILE A 113 2.91 -11.08 -1.30
CA ILE A 113 3.98 -10.24 -0.78
C ILE A 113 5.26 -11.00 -1.02
N ALA A 114 6.15 -10.43 -1.84
CA ALA A 114 7.41 -11.05 -2.21
C ALA A 114 7.12 -12.44 -2.81
N HIS A 115 7.59 -13.50 -2.16
CA HIS A 115 7.44 -14.84 -2.69
C HIS A 115 6.23 -15.58 -2.14
N LEU A 116 5.51 -14.98 -1.22
CA LEU A 116 4.36 -15.65 -0.61
C LEU A 116 3.08 -15.14 -1.22
N TYR A 117 2.06 -15.97 -1.24
CA TYR A 117 0.77 -15.54 -1.74
C TYR A 117 -0.35 -16.25 -1.00
N SER A 118 -1.53 -15.64 -1.05
CA SER A 118 -2.73 -16.17 -0.44
C SER A 118 -3.88 -15.89 -1.39
N ARG A 119 -4.73 -16.86 -1.60
CA ARG A 119 -5.90 -16.71 -2.45
C ARG A 119 -7.15 -16.74 -1.61
N ARG A 120 -8.21 -16.16 -2.18
CA ARG A 120 -9.46 -16.10 -1.44
C ARG A 120 -9.94 -17.48 -1.03
N ASN A 121 -9.81 -18.44 -1.93
CA ASN A 121 -10.26 -19.80 -1.62
C ASN A 121 -9.44 -20.42 -0.52
N ASP A 122 -8.17 -20.08 -0.44
CA ASP A 122 -7.30 -20.63 0.60
C ASP A 122 -7.58 -20.02 1.94
N THR A 123 -8.34 -18.91 1.96
CA THR A 123 -8.56 -18.16 3.18
C THR A 123 -10.03 -18.13 3.55
N VAL A 124 -10.77 -19.14 3.14
CA VAL A 124 -12.20 -19.18 3.40
C VAL A 124 -12.52 -19.00 4.88
N ASN A 125 -11.69 -19.55 5.73
CA ASN A 125 -11.94 -19.47 7.16
C ASN A 125 -11.05 -18.45 7.85
N VAL A 126 -10.38 -17.62 7.08
CA VAL A 126 -9.48 -16.64 7.67
C VAL A 126 -10.28 -15.39 8.03
N PRO A 127 -10.07 -14.86 9.21
CA PRO A 127 -10.91 -13.74 9.69
C PRO A 127 -10.78 -12.47 8.88
N TYR A 128 -9.77 -12.33 8.03
CA TYR A 128 -9.59 -11.06 7.37
C TYR A 128 -10.59 -10.82 6.23
N VAL A 129 -11.28 -11.86 5.77
CA VAL A 129 -12.24 -11.65 4.70
C VAL A 129 -13.45 -10.96 5.30
N GLN A 130 -13.67 -9.72 4.90
CA GLN A 130 -14.75 -8.93 5.47
C GLN A 130 -16.05 -9.28 4.80
N LYS A 131 -17.03 -9.60 5.60
CA LYS A 131 -18.33 -9.97 5.09
C LYS A 131 -19.38 -8.91 5.34
N SER A 132 -19.03 -7.87 6.08
CA SER A 132 -19.97 -6.80 6.34
C SER A 132 -19.74 -5.67 5.35
N ASN A 133 -20.66 -4.72 5.31
CA ASN A 133 -20.50 -3.56 4.47
C ASN A 133 -19.67 -2.47 5.13
N GLU A 134 -19.25 -2.70 6.36
CA GLU A 134 -18.46 -1.71 7.07
C GLU A 134 -17.00 -1.82 6.68
N PHE A 135 -16.34 -0.71 6.67
CA PHE A 135 -14.90 -0.69 6.39
C PHE A 135 -14.15 -0.95 7.68
N THR A 136 -13.23 -1.89 7.62
CA THR A 136 -12.33 -2.17 8.73
C THR A 136 -10.94 -2.20 8.13
N PRO A 137 -10.18 -1.11 8.28
CA PRO A 137 -8.84 -1.07 7.68
C PRO A 137 -7.95 -2.18 8.20
N GLU A 138 -7.25 -2.81 7.28
CA GLU A 138 -6.40 -3.94 7.61
C GLU A 138 -5.08 -3.83 6.88
N GLU A 139 -4.09 -4.49 7.43
CA GLU A 139 -2.75 -4.51 6.85
C GLU A 139 -2.27 -5.95 6.77
N ALA A 140 -1.77 -6.32 5.61
CA ALA A 140 -1.17 -7.63 5.39
C ALA A 140 0.34 -7.48 5.35
N ARG A 141 1.03 -8.40 6.01
CA ARG A 141 2.49 -8.42 5.99
C ARG A 141 2.96 -9.84 6.26
N ILE A 142 4.23 -10.08 6.00
CA ILE A 142 4.82 -11.40 6.22
C ILE A 142 5.36 -11.49 7.63
N GLU A 143 4.98 -12.54 8.33
CA GLU A 143 5.55 -12.89 9.63
C GLU A 143 5.74 -14.38 9.65
N ARG A 144 6.98 -14.83 9.93
CA ARG A 144 7.29 -16.27 10.05
C ARG A 144 6.88 -17.02 8.79
N GLU A 145 7.22 -16.45 7.64
CA GLU A 145 6.98 -17.09 6.35
C GLU A 145 5.49 -17.28 6.06
N GLN A 146 4.66 -16.43 6.61
CA GLN A 146 3.22 -16.48 6.37
C GLN A 146 2.70 -15.05 6.21
N ILE A 147 1.65 -14.90 5.42
CA ILE A 147 0.98 -13.62 5.31
C ILE A 147 0.00 -13.52 6.46
N VAL A 148 0.15 -12.47 7.27
CA VAL A 148 -0.68 -12.24 8.44
C VAL A 148 -1.41 -10.92 8.25
N ILE A 149 -2.67 -10.89 8.66
CA ILE A 149 -3.53 -9.73 8.47
C ILE A 149 -3.84 -9.11 9.84
N TYR A 150 -3.63 -7.81 9.94
CA TYR A 150 -3.87 -7.07 11.17
C TYR A 150 -4.89 -5.98 10.94
N LYS A 151 -5.70 -5.71 11.93
CA LYS A 151 -6.62 -4.58 11.89
C LYS A 151 -5.85 -3.36 12.35
N THR A 152 -5.72 -2.39 11.46
CA THR A 152 -4.83 -1.26 11.72
C THR A 152 -5.40 -0.30 12.73
N LEU A 153 -6.70 -0.28 12.91
CA LEU A 153 -7.31 0.66 13.86
C LEU A 153 -7.31 0.14 15.28
N ARG A 154 -7.01 -1.13 15.47
CA ARG A 154 -7.08 -1.67 16.80
C ARG A 154 -5.74 -1.53 17.46
N ARG A 155 -5.72 -0.96 18.63
CA ARG A 155 -4.50 -0.88 19.39
C ARG A 155 -4.63 -1.76 20.61
N GLU A 156 -3.57 -2.50 20.86
CA GLU A 156 -3.52 -3.32 22.03
C GLU A 156 -2.61 -2.65 23.02
N ASP A 157 -3.08 -2.34 24.16
CA ASP A 157 -2.23 -1.66 25.17
C ASP A 157 -1.73 -2.57 26.23
#